data_72ee1e8aeab4ec9325cd41ef20d353ac
#
_entry.id   72ee1e8aeab4ec9325cd41ef20d353ac
#
_cell.length_a   1.000
_cell.length_b   1.000
_cell.length_c   1.000
_cell.angle_alpha   90.00
_cell.angle_beta   90.00
_cell.angle_gamma   90.00
#
_symmetry.space_group_name_H-M   'P 1'
#
loop_
_entity.id
_entity.type
_entity.pdbx_description
1 polymer ?
#
loop_
_entity_poly.entity_id
_entity_poly.type
_entity_poly.pdbx_seq_one_letter_code
_entity_poly.pdbx_strand_id
1 'polypeptide(L)'
;WVKSLYPNAKSYLDVYDTYNMVRPRAVFGHGIHLHEEEWQRLHDTGATLAFCPTSNLFLGSGLFDREMAKHQDVHVALATDVGAGTSFSMLKTYGDAYKVSQLRHAPINPYDGFYLMTQGAAVAHKWENEIGNLNPQSAADFVILDPHFDELTSLRIKPDAPFDDVFFALSILGDDRAVSETWVNGRCCYNKKELTHAMV
;
A
#
# COMPACT_ATOMS: atom_id res chain seq x y z
N TRP A 1 28.63 -4.73 2.67
CA TRP A 1 28.94 -3.46 1.99
C TRP A 1 28.55 -2.25 2.84
N VAL A 2 27.29 -2.05 3.24
CA VAL A 2 26.86 -0.89 4.06
C VAL A 2 27.69 -0.78 5.34
N LYS A 3 27.87 -1.90 6.07
CA LYS A 3 28.69 -1.91 7.31
C LYS A 3 30.18 -1.59 7.07
N SER A 4 30.71 -1.83 5.88
CA SER A 4 32.08 -1.43 5.53
C SER A 4 32.21 0.09 5.29
N LEU A 5 31.14 0.73 4.81
CA LEU A 5 31.09 2.19 4.62
C LEU A 5 30.79 2.93 5.94
N TYR A 6 30.00 2.31 6.82
CA TYR A 6 29.53 2.88 8.09
C TYR A 6 29.86 1.94 9.26
N PRO A 7 31.15 1.75 9.62
CA PRO A 7 31.57 0.75 10.59
C PRO A 7 31.02 1.00 12.01
N ASN A 8 30.68 2.24 12.33
CA ASN A 8 30.14 2.65 13.61
C ASN A 8 28.62 2.55 13.70
N ALA A 9 27.92 2.37 12.60
CA ALA A 9 26.46 2.22 12.60
C ALA A 9 26.06 0.88 13.23
N LYS A 10 25.07 0.92 14.13
CA LYS A 10 24.56 -0.26 14.83
C LYS A 10 23.73 -1.13 13.88
N SER A 11 22.98 -0.48 12.99
CA SER A 11 22.06 -1.14 12.04
C SER A 11 21.99 -0.37 10.73
N TYR A 12 21.18 -0.87 9.78
CA TYR A 12 20.96 -0.18 8.51
C TYR A 12 20.17 1.12 8.68
N LEU A 13 19.17 1.12 9.56
CA LEU A 13 18.37 2.33 9.86
C LEU A 13 19.21 3.39 10.61
N ASP A 14 20.14 2.96 11.46
CA ASP A 14 21.03 3.84 12.22
C ASP A 14 21.91 4.72 11.31
N VAL A 15 22.23 4.24 10.10
CA VAL A 15 22.91 5.06 9.09
C VAL A 15 22.09 6.30 8.76
N TYR A 16 20.81 6.13 8.48
CA TYR A 16 19.89 7.23 8.16
C TYR A 16 19.64 8.13 9.37
N ASP A 17 19.57 7.53 10.57
CA ASP A 17 19.35 8.26 11.81
C ASP A 17 20.52 9.19 12.14
N THR A 18 21.75 8.76 11.89
CA THR A 18 22.96 9.59 12.02
C THR A 18 22.89 10.90 11.23
N TYR A 19 22.15 10.89 10.11
CA TYR A 19 21.92 12.07 9.27
C TYR A 19 20.58 12.78 9.55
N ASN A 20 19.90 12.46 10.67
CA ASN A 20 18.59 13.01 11.03
C ASN A 20 17.50 12.75 9.96
N MET A 21 17.59 11.65 9.23
CA MET A 21 16.61 11.28 8.21
C MET A 21 15.46 10.46 8.78
N VAL A 22 15.63 9.82 9.95
CA VAL A 22 14.55 9.09 10.64
C VAL A 22 13.73 10.10 11.45
N ARG A 23 12.65 10.60 10.84
CA ARG A 23 11.87 11.74 11.36
C ARG A 23 10.41 11.65 10.85
N PRO A 24 9.49 12.48 11.38
CA PRO A 24 8.12 12.52 10.89
C PRO A 24 8.06 12.73 9.37
N ARG A 25 7.15 12.03 8.70
CA ARG A 25 6.94 12.05 7.23
C ARG A 25 8.08 11.42 6.42
N ALA A 26 9.13 10.88 7.05
CA ALA A 26 10.09 10.03 6.35
C ALA A 26 9.46 8.66 6.09
N VAL A 27 9.70 8.09 4.91
CA VAL A 27 9.21 6.78 4.49
C VAL A 27 10.38 5.88 4.17
N PHE A 28 10.41 4.71 4.80
CA PHE A 28 11.42 3.68 4.55
C PHE A 28 10.75 2.48 3.90
N GLY A 29 11.28 2.05 2.76
CA GLY A 29 10.80 0.87 2.05
C GLY A 29 11.11 -0.43 2.78
N HIS A 30 10.24 -1.42 2.59
CA HIS A 30 10.42 -2.82 2.97
C HIS A 30 10.35 -3.12 4.48
N GLY A 31 11.32 -2.71 5.29
CA GLY A 31 11.32 -2.95 6.74
C GLY A 31 11.32 -4.43 7.16
N ILE A 32 11.90 -5.34 6.34
CA ILE A 32 11.82 -6.80 6.54
C ILE A 32 12.69 -7.27 7.70
N HIS A 33 13.86 -6.64 7.90
CA HIS A 33 14.91 -7.11 8.80
C HIS A 33 15.21 -6.12 9.93
N LEU A 34 14.18 -5.42 10.39
CA LEU A 34 14.32 -4.46 11.50
C LEU A 34 14.51 -5.19 12.83
N HIS A 35 15.41 -4.69 13.64
CA HIS A 35 15.60 -5.08 15.03
C HIS A 35 14.66 -4.32 15.97
N GLU A 36 14.55 -4.75 17.22
CA GLU A 36 13.61 -4.17 18.19
C GLU A 36 13.84 -2.67 18.41
N GLU A 37 15.11 -2.26 18.51
CA GLU A 37 15.48 -0.85 18.69
C GLU A 37 15.13 0.01 17.47
N GLU A 38 15.17 -0.58 16.27
CA GLU A 38 14.79 0.12 15.03
C GLU A 38 13.27 0.34 14.95
N TRP A 39 12.48 -0.66 15.36
CA TRP A 39 11.03 -0.53 15.49
C TRP A 39 10.67 0.59 16.48
N GLN A 40 11.27 0.58 17.67
CA GLN A 40 11.07 1.63 18.66
C GLN A 40 11.46 3.01 18.11
N ARG A 41 12.56 3.09 17.37
CA ARG A 41 13.02 4.35 16.77
C ARG A 41 12.04 4.89 15.73
N LEU A 42 11.46 4.03 14.89
CA LEU A 42 10.42 4.40 13.93
C LEU A 42 9.17 4.93 14.64
N HIS A 43 8.73 4.26 15.70
CA HIS A 43 7.64 4.71 16.57
C HIS A 43 7.90 6.11 17.13
N ASP A 44 9.03 6.28 17.86
CA ASP A 44 9.39 7.52 18.56
C ASP A 44 9.47 8.72 17.62
N THR A 45 9.87 8.49 16.38
CA THR A 45 10.03 9.56 15.38
C THR A 45 8.79 9.80 14.55
N GLY A 46 7.84 8.88 14.54
CA GLY A 46 6.69 8.90 13.63
C GLY A 46 7.09 8.76 12.16
N ALA A 47 8.21 8.10 11.89
CA ALA A 47 8.57 7.67 10.54
C ALA A 47 7.69 6.49 10.10
N THR A 48 7.52 6.32 8.80
CA THR A 48 6.60 5.37 8.19
C THR A 48 7.34 4.26 7.46
N LEU A 49 6.76 3.06 7.45
CA LEU A 49 7.20 1.97 6.59
C LEU A 49 6.31 1.84 5.36
N ALA A 50 6.93 1.70 4.20
CA ALA A 50 6.26 1.29 2.97
C ALA A 50 6.32 -0.23 2.84
N PHE A 51 5.18 -0.88 3.01
CA PHE A 51 5.03 -2.32 2.77
C PHE A 51 4.95 -2.57 1.26
N CYS A 52 5.98 -3.20 0.71
CA CYS A 52 6.17 -3.45 -0.72
C CYS A 52 6.11 -4.95 -1.03
N PRO A 53 4.96 -5.62 -0.88
CA PRO A 53 4.88 -7.09 -0.95
C PRO A 53 5.34 -7.64 -2.28
N THR A 54 4.92 -7.03 -3.39
CA THR A 54 5.23 -7.47 -4.75
C THR A 54 6.74 -7.48 -5.02
N SER A 55 7.43 -6.40 -4.62
CA SER A 55 8.87 -6.27 -4.72
C SER A 55 9.60 -7.27 -3.82
N ASN A 56 9.17 -7.38 -2.55
CA ASN A 56 9.79 -8.29 -1.59
C ASN A 56 9.70 -9.75 -2.04
N LEU A 57 8.57 -10.15 -2.62
CA LEU A 57 8.38 -11.49 -3.17
C LEU A 57 9.21 -11.70 -4.44
N PHE A 58 9.24 -10.73 -5.34
CA PHE A 58 9.99 -10.83 -6.60
C PHE A 58 11.50 -10.99 -6.36
N LEU A 59 12.03 -10.21 -5.40
CA LEU A 59 13.46 -10.26 -5.05
C LEU A 59 13.80 -11.35 -4.03
N GLY A 60 12.81 -12.04 -3.43
CA GLY A 60 13.05 -13.01 -2.37
C GLY A 60 13.59 -12.39 -1.08
N SER A 61 13.30 -11.11 -0.81
CA SER A 61 13.85 -10.36 0.33
C SER A 61 13.29 -10.83 1.67
N GLY A 62 12.11 -11.45 1.69
CA GLY A 62 11.44 -11.92 2.90
C GLY A 62 9.99 -11.44 3.02
N LEU A 63 9.37 -11.73 4.16
CA LEU A 63 7.96 -11.42 4.43
C LEU A 63 7.87 -10.30 5.48
N PHE A 64 7.20 -9.22 5.13
CA PHE A 64 6.95 -8.09 6.03
C PHE A 64 6.13 -8.51 7.25
N ASP A 65 6.53 -8.03 8.42
CA ASP A 65 5.85 -8.30 9.70
C ASP A 65 4.88 -7.17 10.07
N ARG A 66 3.65 -7.27 9.55
CA ARG A 66 2.61 -6.27 9.82
C ARG A 66 2.14 -6.29 11.29
N GLU A 67 2.13 -7.46 11.94
CA GLU A 67 1.73 -7.55 13.34
C GLU A 67 2.76 -6.89 14.26
N MET A 68 4.05 -7.03 13.94
CA MET A 68 5.09 -6.31 14.67
C MET A 68 4.94 -4.79 14.47
N ALA A 69 4.69 -4.33 13.25
CA ALA A 69 4.45 -2.90 12.99
C ALA A 69 3.25 -2.37 13.81
N LYS A 70 2.17 -3.14 13.89
CA LYS A 70 0.98 -2.81 14.69
C LYS A 70 1.28 -2.84 16.18
N HIS A 71 2.01 -3.85 16.65
CA HIS A 71 2.40 -3.98 18.06
C HIS A 71 3.28 -2.82 18.52
N GLN A 72 4.17 -2.36 17.67
CA GLN A 72 5.08 -1.24 17.91
C GLN A 72 4.47 0.13 17.57
N ASP A 73 3.18 0.16 17.16
CA ASP A 73 2.48 1.39 16.76
C ASP A 73 3.25 2.20 15.69
N VAL A 74 3.81 1.49 14.71
CA VAL A 74 4.51 2.10 13.57
C VAL A 74 3.57 2.22 12.39
N HIS A 75 3.47 3.41 11.81
CA HIS A 75 2.65 3.65 10.62
C HIS A 75 3.16 2.86 9.43
N VAL A 76 2.20 2.24 8.71
CA VAL A 76 2.48 1.48 7.49
C VAL A 76 1.57 1.98 6.37
N ALA A 77 2.14 2.16 5.19
CA ALA A 77 1.40 2.36 3.95
C ALA A 77 1.73 1.23 2.97
N LEU A 78 0.79 0.84 2.13
CA LEU A 78 1.03 -0.12 1.06
C LEU A 78 1.67 0.60 -0.13
N ALA A 79 2.69 -0.01 -0.75
CA ALA A 79 3.38 0.59 -1.88
C ALA A 79 3.74 -0.44 -2.95
N THR A 80 3.74 -0.01 -4.22
CA THR A 80 4.05 -0.86 -5.37
C THR A 80 5.53 -1.14 -5.53
N ASP A 81 6.39 -0.17 -5.20
CA ASP A 81 7.84 -0.23 -5.46
C ASP A 81 8.16 -0.66 -6.89
N VAL A 82 7.41 -0.12 -7.87
CA VAL A 82 7.55 -0.50 -9.27
C VAL A 82 8.96 -0.24 -9.79
N GLY A 83 9.51 -1.27 -10.48
CA GLY A 83 10.91 -1.41 -10.81
C GLY A 83 11.42 -2.75 -10.29
N ALA A 84 11.38 -2.97 -8.98
CA ALA A 84 11.42 -4.29 -8.34
C ALA A 84 10.01 -4.83 -8.08
N GLY A 85 9.03 -3.99 -7.76
CA GLY A 85 7.61 -4.33 -7.80
C GLY A 85 7.16 -4.51 -9.26
N THR A 86 6.30 -5.50 -9.51
CA THR A 86 5.95 -5.98 -10.85
C THR A 86 4.67 -5.35 -11.43
N SER A 87 4.07 -4.37 -10.75
CA SER A 87 2.83 -3.71 -11.19
C SER A 87 2.67 -2.31 -10.60
N PHE A 88 2.06 -1.39 -11.36
CA PHE A 88 1.58 -0.12 -10.85
C PHE A 88 0.24 -0.23 -10.09
N SER A 89 -0.49 -1.35 -10.25
CA SER A 89 -1.80 -1.54 -9.64
C SER A 89 -1.70 -1.75 -8.13
N MET A 90 -2.33 -0.87 -7.36
CA MET A 90 -2.45 -1.02 -5.90
C MET A 90 -3.35 -2.20 -5.52
N LEU A 91 -4.36 -2.55 -6.32
CA LEU A 91 -5.19 -3.73 -6.10
C LEU A 91 -4.35 -5.02 -6.21
N LYS A 92 -3.50 -5.11 -7.24
CA LYS A 92 -2.58 -6.24 -7.38
C LYS A 92 -1.56 -6.30 -6.24
N THR A 93 -1.06 -5.16 -5.83
CA THR A 93 -0.15 -5.04 -4.67
C THR A 93 -0.84 -5.50 -3.38
N TYR A 94 -2.12 -5.16 -3.18
CA TYR A 94 -2.90 -5.67 -2.06
C TYR A 94 -3.09 -7.20 -2.14
N GLY A 95 -3.37 -7.76 -3.32
CA GLY A 95 -3.46 -9.21 -3.50
C GLY A 95 -2.20 -9.95 -3.03
N ASP A 96 -1.02 -9.38 -3.24
CA ASP A 96 0.24 -9.93 -2.73
C ASP A 96 0.41 -9.66 -1.23
N ALA A 97 0.00 -8.48 -0.72
CA ALA A 97 -0.04 -8.20 0.71
C ALA A 97 -0.92 -9.20 1.47
N TYR A 98 -2.08 -9.55 0.91
CA TYR A 98 -2.96 -10.58 1.46
C TYR A 98 -2.25 -11.94 1.59
N LYS A 99 -1.58 -12.40 0.53
CA LYS A 99 -0.84 -13.69 0.52
C LYS A 99 0.30 -13.68 1.54
N VAL A 100 1.09 -12.60 1.60
CA VAL A 100 2.16 -12.43 2.59
C VAL A 100 1.59 -12.51 4.01
N SER A 101 0.48 -11.82 4.26
CA SER A 101 -0.19 -11.82 5.58
C SER A 101 -0.71 -13.21 5.95
N GLN A 102 -1.23 -13.99 4.99
CA GLN A 102 -1.61 -15.39 5.22
C GLN A 102 -0.39 -16.27 5.60
N LEU A 103 0.72 -16.12 4.89
CA LEU A 103 1.98 -16.85 5.19
C LEU A 103 2.56 -16.47 6.57
N ARG A 104 2.27 -15.26 7.04
CA ARG A 104 2.66 -14.77 8.38
C ARG A 104 1.63 -15.13 9.48
N HIS A 105 0.55 -15.84 9.14
CA HIS A 105 -0.58 -16.12 10.05
C HIS A 105 -1.24 -14.87 10.66
N ALA A 106 -1.20 -13.76 9.94
CA ALA A 106 -1.69 -12.44 10.32
C ALA A 106 -2.60 -11.87 9.22
N PRO A 107 -3.77 -12.49 8.96
CA PRO A 107 -4.60 -12.17 7.81
C PRO A 107 -5.03 -10.70 7.81
N ILE A 108 -5.03 -10.11 6.62
CA ILE A 108 -5.50 -8.75 6.37
C ILE A 108 -6.85 -8.83 5.66
N ASN A 109 -7.86 -8.10 6.14
CA ASN A 109 -9.14 -8.00 5.49
C ASN A 109 -9.14 -6.89 4.41
N PRO A 110 -10.14 -6.85 3.49
CA PRO A 110 -10.20 -5.82 2.46
C PRO A 110 -10.23 -4.39 2.99
N TYR A 111 -10.94 -4.14 4.09
CA TYR A 111 -11.05 -2.81 4.68
C TYR A 111 -9.68 -2.29 5.17
N ASP A 112 -8.92 -3.14 5.87
CA ASP A 112 -7.54 -2.82 6.27
C ASP A 112 -6.66 -2.54 5.05
N GLY A 113 -6.81 -3.34 3.98
CA GLY A 113 -6.04 -3.17 2.75
C GLY A 113 -6.32 -1.85 2.07
N PHE A 114 -7.59 -1.50 1.89
CA PHE A 114 -7.98 -0.21 1.32
C PHE A 114 -7.57 0.95 2.22
N TYR A 115 -7.66 0.80 3.54
CA TYR A 115 -7.14 1.80 4.48
C TYR A 115 -5.65 2.05 4.26
N LEU A 116 -4.82 1.01 4.15
CA LEU A 116 -3.37 1.15 3.90
C LEU A 116 -3.04 1.81 2.56
N MET A 117 -3.93 1.71 1.56
CA MET A 117 -3.78 2.33 0.24
C MET A 117 -4.31 3.78 0.18
N THR A 118 -5.11 4.20 1.15
CA THR A 118 -5.83 5.49 1.13
C THR A 118 -5.58 6.29 2.41
N GLN A 119 -6.55 6.30 3.32
CA GLN A 119 -6.50 7.09 4.55
C GLN A 119 -5.29 6.75 5.43
N GLY A 120 -4.92 5.47 5.56
CA GLY A 120 -3.75 5.05 6.33
C GLY A 120 -2.45 5.62 5.76
N ALA A 121 -2.32 5.67 4.43
CA ALA A 121 -1.19 6.32 3.77
C ALA A 121 -1.19 7.84 4.03
N ALA A 122 -2.35 8.49 3.97
CA ALA A 122 -2.48 9.92 4.28
C ALA A 122 -2.10 10.22 5.74
N VAL A 123 -2.55 9.41 6.71
CA VAL A 123 -2.17 9.51 8.13
C VAL A 123 -0.66 9.38 8.30
N ALA A 124 -0.06 8.39 7.65
CA ALA A 124 1.39 8.16 7.68
C ALA A 124 2.20 9.38 7.20
N HIS A 125 1.65 10.13 6.25
CA HIS A 125 2.24 11.36 5.72
C HIS A 125 1.78 12.64 6.41
N LYS A 126 0.87 12.54 7.40
CA LYS A 126 0.22 13.68 8.07
C LYS A 126 -0.52 14.59 7.10
N TRP A 127 -1.25 13.98 6.16
CA TRP A 127 -2.12 14.61 5.17
C TRP A 127 -3.58 14.17 5.29
N GLU A 128 -3.95 13.51 6.39
CA GLU A 128 -5.27 12.92 6.64
C GLU A 128 -6.43 13.92 6.62
N ASN A 129 -6.12 15.20 6.81
CA ASN A 129 -7.11 16.28 6.73
C ASN A 129 -7.27 16.86 5.31
N GLU A 130 -6.41 16.44 4.37
CA GLU A 130 -6.36 16.98 3.01
C GLU A 130 -6.79 15.94 1.97
N ILE A 131 -6.30 14.68 2.12
CA ILE A 131 -6.49 13.60 1.16
C ILE A 131 -6.77 12.25 1.85
N GLY A 132 -7.05 11.22 1.03
CA GLY A 132 -7.21 9.84 1.48
C GLY A 132 -8.61 9.49 1.98
N ASN A 133 -9.55 10.43 1.94
CA ASN A 133 -10.94 10.26 2.34
C ASN A 133 -11.89 11.14 1.50
N LEU A 134 -13.20 10.95 1.67
CA LEU A 134 -14.25 11.72 0.98
C LEU A 134 -15.01 12.67 1.93
N ASN A 135 -14.35 13.12 2.99
CA ASN A 135 -14.95 14.07 3.92
C ASN A 135 -15.14 15.47 3.27
N PRO A 136 -16.13 16.25 3.70
CA PRO A 136 -16.23 17.64 3.28
C PRO A 136 -14.93 18.40 3.57
N GLN A 137 -14.47 19.20 2.61
CA GLN A 137 -13.21 19.97 2.62
C GLN A 137 -11.94 19.20 2.28
N SER A 138 -11.96 17.86 2.21
CA SER A 138 -10.85 17.10 1.62
C SER A 138 -10.84 17.26 0.10
N ALA A 139 -9.67 17.12 -0.50
CA ALA A 139 -9.53 17.07 -1.96
C ALA A 139 -10.36 15.90 -2.52
N ALA A 140 -11.09 16.16 -3.61
CA ALA A 140 -11.87 15.12 -4.28
C ALA A 140 -10.95 14.22 -5.14
N ASP A 141 -10.12 13.43 -4.44
CA ASP A 141 -9.20 12.44 -4.99
C ASP A 141 -9.82 11.05 -4.81
N PHE A 142 -10.28 10.44 -5.88
CA PHE A 142 -10.91 9.12 -5.83
C PHE A 142 -10.79 8.37 -7.14
N VAL A 143 -10.99 7.07 -7.07
CA VAL A 143 -11.13 6.18 -8.23
C VAL A 143 -12.50 5.53 -8.24
N ILE A 144 -13.03 5.29 -9.44
CA ILE A 144 -14.22 4.46 -9.64
C ILE A 144 -13.74 3.11 -10.14
N LEU A 145 -14.12 2.06 -9.42
CA LEU A 145 -13.77 0.69 -9.73
C LEU A 145 -14.97 -0.07 -10.30
N ASP A 146 -14.73 -0.81 -11.37
CA ASP A 146 -15.70 -1.75 -11.96
C ASP A 146 -15.42 -3.14 -11.39
N PRO A 147 -16.32 -3.73 -10.59
CA PRO A 147 -16.13 -5.08 -10.06
C PRO A 147 -16.31 -6.19 -11.10
N HIS A 148 -16.86 -5.88 -12.29
CA HIS A 148 -17.07 -6.81 -13.39
C HIS A 148 -16.16 -6.54 -14.59
N PHE A 149 -14.92 -6.11 -14.32
CA PHE A 149 -13.97 -5.64 -15.34
C PHE A 149 -13.47 -6.76 -16.29
N ASP A 150 -13.65 -8.02 -15.95
CA ASP A 150 -13.32 -9.16 -16.78
C ASP A 150 -14.30 -10.35 -16.58
N GLU A 151 -14.10 -11.42 -17.34
CA GLU A 151 -14.94 -12.60 -17.30
C GLU A 151 -14.87 -13.33 -15.94
N LEU A 152 -13.68 -13.44 -15.36
CA LEU A 152 -13.48 -14.12 -14.07
C LEU A 152 -14.24 -13.42 -12.95
N THR A 153 -14.12 -12.11 -12.86
CA THR A 153 -14.83 -11.33 -11.84
C THR A 153 -16.33 -11.33 -12.05
N SER A 154 -16.78 -11.30 -13.34
CA SER A 154 -18.20 -11.40 -13.70
C SER A 154 -18.81 -12.75 -13.33
N LEU A 155 -18.05 -13.84 -13.43
CA LEU A 155 -18.47 -15.18 -12.98
C LEU A 155 -18.45 -15.30 -11.46
N ARG A 156 -17.48 -14.67 -10.78
CA ARG A 156 -17.30 -14.76 -9.33
C ARG A 156 -18.31 -13.90 -8.55
N ILE A 157 -18.67 -12.74 -9.08
CA ILE A 157 -19.55 -11.77 -8.42
C ILE A 157 -20.95 -11.90 -9.01
N LYS A 158 -21.89 -12.44 -8.23
CA LYS A 158 -23.30 -12.57 -8.64
C LYS A 158 -24.02 -11.22 -8.53
N PRO A 159 -25.13 -11.02 -9.29
CA PRO A 159 -25.89 -9.77 -9.26
C PRO A 159 -26.43 -9.37 -7.88
N ASP A 160 -26.70 -10.35 -7.02
CA ASP A 160 -27.22 -10.20 -5.65
C ASP A 160 -26.18 -10.41 -4.56
N ALA A 161 -24.88 -10.43 -4.92
CA ALA A 161 -23.82 -10.64 -3.97
C ALA A 161 -23.79 -9.51 -2.91
N PRO A 162 -23.61 -9.83 -1.62
CA PRO A 162 -23.38 -8.85 -0.58
C PRO A 162 -22.15 -7.99 -0.90
N PHE A 163 -22.16 -6.73 -0.45
CA PHE A 163 -21.06 -5.80 -0.69
C PHE A 163 -19.69 -6.37 -0.23
N ASP A 164 -19.65 -7.03 0.92
CA ASP A 164 -18.41 -7.61 1.44
C ASP A 164 -17.81 -8.68 0.51
N ASP A 165 -18.66 -9.48 -0.14
CA ASP A 165 -18.22 -10.49 -1.12
C ASP A 165 -17.69 -9.83 -2.40
N VAL A 166 -18.37 -8.79 -2.88
CA VAL A 166 -17.93 -7.98 -4.03
C VAL A 166 -16.58 -7.32 -3.70
N PHE A 167 -16.50 -6.71 -2.52
CA PHE A 167 -15.32 -5.98 -2.08
C PHE A 167 -14.10 -6.90 -1.90
N PHE A 168 -14.33 -8.10 -1.30
CA PHE A 168 -13.28 -9.10 -1.19
C PHE A 168 -12.83 -9.61 -2.56
N ALA A 169 -13.77 -9.96 -3.44
CA ALA A 169 -13.45 -10.45 -4.79
C ALA A 169 -12.64 -9.41 -5.58
N LEU A 170 -13.06 -8.15 -5.56
CA LEU A 170 -12.35 -7.05 -6.19
C LEU A 170 -10.94 -6.85 -5.61
N SER A 171 -10.80 -6.96 -4.28
CA SER A 171 -9.52 -6.81 -3.59
C SER A 171 -8.50 -7.87 -4.00
N ILE A 172 -8.94 -9.10 -4.26
CA ILE A 172 -8.04 -10.23 -4.54
C ILE A 172 -7.81 -10.43 -6.05
N LEU A 173 -8.84 -10.20 -6.86
CA LEU A 173 -8.80 -10.43 -8.30
C LEU A 173 -8.55 -9.14 -9.10
N GLY A 174 -8.72 -7.97 -8.46
CA GLY A 174 -8.61 -6.68 -9.12
C GLY A 174 -7.18 -6.34 -9.56
N ASP A 175 -7.12 -5.64 -10.68
CA ASP A 175 -5.90 -5.03 -11.20
C ASP A 175 -6.23 -3.65 -11.82
N ASP A 176 -5.33 -3.09 -12.63
CA ASP A 176 -5.50 -1.80 -13.29
C ASP A 176 -6.73 -1.75 -14.22
N ARG A 177 -7.18 -2.89 -14.78
CA ARG A 177 -8.36 -2.98 -15.63
C ARG A 177 -9.65 -2.67 -14.89
N ALA A 178 -9.68 -2.85 -13.56
CA ALA A 178 -10.81 -2.52 -12.70
C ALA A 178 -11.04 -1.01 -12.58
N VAL A 179 -10.02 -0.17 -12.85
CA VAL A 179 -10.15 1.29 -12.75
C VAL A 179 -10.95 1.81 -13.94
N SER A 180 -12.15 2.33 -13.69
CA SER A 180 -13.01 2.97 -14.69
C SER A 180 -12.70 4.45 -14.83
N GLU A 181 -12.50 5.15 -13.72
CA GLU A 181 -12.18 6.57 -13.69
C GLU A 181 -11.19 6.89 -12.56
N THR A 182 -10.37 7.93 -12.79
CA THR A 182 -9.50 8.51 -11.77
C THR A 182 -9.73 10.01 -11.71
N TRP A 183 -10.03 10.50 -10.51
CA TRP A 183 -10.31 11.90 -10.23
C TRP A 183 -9.24 12.45 -9.29
N VAL A 184 -8.73 13.64 -9.62
CA VAL A 184 -7.73 14.35 -8.82
C VAL A 184 -8.21 15.78 -8.62
N ASN A 185 -8.36 16.17 -7.38
CA ASN A 185 -8.88 17.48 -6.97
C ASN A 185 -10.19 17.87 -7.72
N GLY A 186 -11.11 16.90 -7.82
CA GLY A 186 -12.41 17.07 -8.49
C GLY A 186 -12.35 17.11 -10.03
N ARG A 187 -11.19 16.86 -10.64
CA ARG A 187 -11.01 16.78 -12.09
C ARG A 187 -10.83 15.34 -12.52
N CYS A 188 -11.64 14.88 -13.49
CA CYS A 188 -11.43 13.58 -14.13
C CYS A 188 -10.13 13.59 -14.94
N CYS A 189 -9.15 12.81 -14.50
CA CYS A 189 -7.84 12.70 -15.16
C CYS A 189 -7.74 11.45 -16.04
N TYR A 190 -8.58 10.45 -15.79
CA TYR A 190 -8.65 9.22 -16.57
C TYR A 190 -10.09 8.75 -16.64
N ASN A 191 -10.54 8.40 -17.85
CA ASN A 191 -11.82 7.74 -18.10
C ASN A 191 -11.63 6.64 -19.14
N LYS A 192 -11.86 5.40 -18.73
CA LYS A 192 -11.68 4.20 -19.56
C LYS A 192 -12.50 4.25 -20.85
N LYS A 193 -13.72 4.82 -20.82
CA LYS A 193 -14.60 4.92 -21.99
C LYS A 193 -14.07 5.86 -23.06
N GLU A 194 -13.43 6.96 -22.65
CA GLU A 194 -12.88 7.95 -23.60
C GLU A 194 -11.67 7.39 -24.36
N LEU A 195 -10.81 6.59 -23.70
CA LEU A 195 -9.67 5.96 -24.34
C LEU A 195 -10.08 4.91 -25.39
N THR A 196 -11.17 4.19 -25.15
CA THR A 196 -11.67 3.19 -26.10
C THR A 196 -12.15 3.85 -27.41
N HIS A 197 -12.64 5.09 -27.36
CA HIS A 197 -13.06 5.84 -28.53
C HIS A 197 -11.89 6.53 -29.29
N ALA A 198 -10.75 6.76 -28.61
CA ALA A 198 -9.59 7.38 -29.24
C ALA A 198 -8.70 6.38 -30.00
N MET A 199 -8.92 5.08 -29.85
CA MET A 199 -8.16 4.01 -30.51
C MET A 199 -8.91 3.37 -31.70
N VAL A 200 -10.09 3.86 -32.07
CA VAL A 200 -10.88 3.48 -33.25
C VAL A 200 -10.89 4.65 -34.24
#